data_b783910eae56ae8ddca35171cf45c8be
#
_entry.id   b783910eae56ae8ddca35171cf45c8be
#
_cell.length_a   1.000
_cell.length_b   1.000
_cell.length_c   1.000
_cell.angle_alpha   90.00
_cell.angle_beta   90.00
_cell.angle_gamma   90.00
#
_symmetry.space_group_name_H-M   'P 1'
#
loop_
_entity.id
_entity.type
_entity.pdbx_description
1 polymer ?
#
loop_
_entity_poly.entity_id
_entity_poly.type
_entity_poly.pdbx_seq_one_letter_code
_entity_poly.pdbx_strand_id
1 'polypeptide(L)'
;MSILTKEASKSSSLKLSKNFKLSELACKGSGCCSKVMWAPELIERLQWMRDKCKKPIVINSGYRCQTHNNRVGGVPSSKHLYGMAADLAVPRGMGLDEFAALAESAGFRGVLKYTGSCFIHVDLRETKPYRAVTASGNGFRPVVSFGGEVRLNPGIRPNGTVRKGTTAVANALWIQFQLKKAGFDCGELDGLYGSKTYTAVKNFQAARGLKVDGICGTGETIPALGTVG
;
A
#
# COMPACT_ATOMS: atom_id res chain seq x y z
N MET A 1 8.20 -8.17 0.18
CA MET A 1 7.97 -7.16 -0.90
C MET A 1 9.22 -7.07 -1.76
N SER A 2 9.09 -7.11 -3.08
CA SER A 2 10.21 -6.90 -4.01
C SER A 2 10.46 -5.42 -4.21
N ILE A 3 11.74 -5.01 -4.21
CA ILE A 3 12.15 -3.64 -4.54
C ILE A 3 12.97 -3.72 -5.82
N LEU A 4 12.59 -2.95 -6.81
CA LEU A 4 13.30 -2.83 -8.07
C LEU A 4 14.22 -1.60 -8.03
N THR A 5 15.36 -1.70 -8.68
CA THR A 5 16.33 -0.61 -8.78
C THR A 5 16.76 -0.45 -10.22
N LYS A 6 16.86 0.79 -10.67
CA LYS A 6 17.38 1.10 -12.00
C LYS A 6 18.20 2.38 -11.96
N GLU A 7 19.29 2.43 -12.72
CA GLU A 7 19.91 3.68 -13.11
C GLU A 7 18.92 4.43 -14.00
N ALA A 8 18.53 5.62 -13.59
CA ALA A 8 17.56 6.42 -14.34
C ALA A 8 17.90 7.90 -14.24
N SER A 9 18.01 8.52 -15.40
CA SER A 9 17.97 9.98 -15.47
C SER A 9 16.57 10.48 -15.11
N LYS A 10 16.48 11.72 -14.62
CA LYS A 10 15.20 12.41 -14.37
C LYS A 10 14.34 12.53 -15.63
N SER A 11 14.90 12.26 -16.80
CA SER A 11 14.25 12.28 -18.12
C SER A 11 13.80 10.90 -18.60
N SER A 12 13.89 9.84 -17.79
CA SER A 12 13.49 8.50 -18.21
C SER A 12 12.02 8.45 -18.63
N SER A 13 11.76 8.09 -19.86
CA SER A 13 10.40 7.90 -20.41
C SER A 13 9.80 6.52 -20.08
N LEU A 14 10.54 5.65 -19.36
CA LEU A 14 10.09 4.31 -19.03
C LEU A 14 8.77 4.37 -18.27
N LYS A 15 7.73 3.78 -18.84
CA LYS A 15 6.43 3.63 -18.20
C LYS A 15 6.48 2.48 -17.19
N LEU A 16 6.04 2.75 -15.97
CA LEU A 16 5.86 1.75 -14.92
C LEU A 16 4.41 1.23 -14.89
N SER A 17 3.47 2.05 -15.34
CA SER A 17 2.07 1.70 -15.53
C SER A 17 1.45 2.59 -16.62
N LYS A 18 0.13 2.47 -16.82
CA LYS A 18 -0.61 3.28 -17.80
C LYS A 18 -0.36 4.78 -17.63
N ASN A 19 -0.29 5.28 -16.40
CA ASN A 19 -0.23 6.72 -16.10
C ASN A 19 1.04 7.18 -15.40
N PHE A 20 1.91 6.28 -14.94
CA PHE A 20 3.11 6.62 -14.18
C PHE A 20 4.39 6.22 -14.90
N LYS A 21 5.38 7.13 -14.87
CA LYS A 21 6.72 6.94 -15.44
C LYS A 21 7.76 6.84 -14.32
N LEU A 22 8.88 6.18 -14.61
CA LEU A 22 10.01 6.06 -13.69
C LEU A 22 10.56 7.43 -13.26
N SER A 23 10.60 8.39 -14.15
CA SER A 23 11.09 9.75 -13.88
C SER A 23 10.29 10.47 -12.77
N GLU A 24 9.01 10.15 -12.61
CA GLU A 24 8.17 10.76 -11.56
C GLU A 24 8.57 10.30 -10.16
N LEU A 25 9.13 9.09 -10.06
CA LEU A 25 9.65 8.53 -8.81
C LEU A 25 11.10 8.91 -8.52
N ALA A 26 11.80 9.48 -9.50
CA ALA A 26 13.22 9.82 -9.35
C ALA A 26 13.45 10.81 -8.20
N CYS A 27 14.58 10.67 -7.54
CA CYS A 27 15.00 11.57 -6.48
C CYS A 27 15.04 13.02 -6.97
N LYS A 28 14.34 13.92 -6.29
CA LYS A 28 14.26 15.34 -6.66
C LYS A 28 15.49 16.15 -6.23
N GLY A 29 16.43 15.57 -5.47
CA GLY A 29 17.67 16.23 -5.09
C GLY A 29 18.54 16.56 -6.32
N SER A 30 19.18 17.74 -6.31
CA SER A 30 20.12 18.12 -7.37
C SER A 30 21.43 17.37 -7.21
N GLY A 31 21.86 16.63 -8.25
CA GLY A 31 23.17 15.97 -8.33
C GLY A 31 23.46 14.90 -7.26
N CYS A 32 22.44 14.47 -6.48
CA CYS A 32 22.69 13.61 -5.32
C CYS A 32 22.70 12.10 -5.62
N CYS A 33 22.09 11.65 -6.70
CA CYS A 33 22.10 10.25 -7.14
C CYS A 33 21.54 10.08 -8.55
N SER A 34 21.91 8.97 -9.19
CA SER A 34 21.38 8.53 -10.49
C SER A 34 20.41 7.35 -10.37
N LYS A 35 20.33 6.71 -9.19
CA LYS A 35 19.49 5.52 -8.97
C LYS A 35 18.06 5.90 -8.59
N VAL A 36 17.12 5.08 -9.04
CA VAL A 36 15.73 5.11 -8.60
C VAL A 36 15.37 3.73 -8.08
N MET A 37 14.79 3.69 -6.90
CA MET A 37 14.24 2.47 -6.32
C MET A 37 12.73 2.61 -6.24
N TRP A 38 12.02 1.52 -6.49
CA TRP A 38 10.56 1.49 -6.32
C TRP A 38 10.05 0.08 -6.00
N ALA A 39 8.98 0.02 -5.23
CA ALA A 39 8.18 -1.17 -5.08
C ALA A 39 7.13 -1.22 -6.21
N PRO A 40 6.99 -2.31 -6.98
CA PRO A 40 5.90 -2.45 -7.96
C PRO A 40 4.52 -2.21 -7.35
N GLU A 41 4.29 -2.70 -6.14
CA GLU A 41 3.05 -2.52 -5.39
C GLU A 41 2.71 -1.03 -5.15
N LEU A 42 3.71 -0.15 -4.97
CA LEU A 42 3.48 1.29 -4.88
C LEU A 42 2.80 1.81 -6.15
N ILE A 43 3.31 1.39 -7.31
CA ILE A 43 2.79 1.81 -8.62
C ILE A 43 1.39 1.25 -8.87
N GLU A 44 1.14 0.00 -8.52
CA GLU A 44 -0.17 -0.65 -8.64
C GLU A 44 -1.24 0.12 -7.85
N ARG A 45 -0.94 0.48 -6.59
CA ARG A 45 -1.85 1.24 -5.74
C ARG A 45 -2.07 2.67 -6.23
N LEU A 46 -1.01 3.35 -6.68
CA LEU A 46 -1.11 4.67 -7.30
C LEU A 46 -1.95 4.62 -8.58
N GLN A 47 -1.76 3.61 -9.42
CA GLN A 47 -2.55 3.42 -10.64
C GLN A 47 -4.02 3.17 -10.30
N TRP A 48 -4.30 2.34 -9.28
CA TRP A 48 -5.66 2.13 -8.81
C TRP A 48 -6.32 3.44 -8.34
N MET A 49 -5.63 4.26 -7.53
CA MET A 49 -6.12 5.58 -7.13
C MET A 49 -6.43 6.45 -8.35
N ARG A 50 -5.50 6.48 -9.32
CA ARG A 50 -5.64 7.25 -10.58
C ARG A 50 -6.87 6.83 -11.39
N ASP A 51 -7.11 5.51 -11.48
CA ASP A 51 -8.26 4.95 -12.21
C ASP A 51 -9.59 5.23 -11.49
N LYS A 52 -9.58 5.26 -10.16
CA LYS A 52 -10.77 5.55 -9.36
C LYS A 52 -11.15 7.02 -9.36
N CYS A 53 -10.21 7.92 -9.12
CA CYS A 53 -10.51 9.35 -9.10
C CYS A 53 -10.62 9.97 -10.49
N LYS A 54 -10.15 9.28 -11.54
CA LYS A 54 -10.09 9.77 -12.93
C LYS A 54 -9.40 11.12 -13.12
N LYS A 55 -8.60 11.53 -12.11
CA LYS A 55 -7.89 12.82 -12.09
C LYS A 55 -6.38 12.58 -12.10
N PRO A 56 -5.57 13.42 -12.74
CA PRO A 56 -4.11 13.33 -12.65
C PRO A 56 -3.64 13.33 -11.20
N ILE A 57 -2.79 12.37 -10.85
CA ILE A 57 -2.09 12.32 -9.56
C ILE A 57 -0.65 12.70 -9.80
N VAL A 58 -0.20 13.76 -9.16
CA VAL A 58 1.17 14.27 -9.27
C VAL A 58 2.00 13.78 -8.10
N ILE A 59 3.15 13.17 -8.38
CA ILE A 59 4.11 12.71 -7.38
C ILE A 59 5.08 13.85 -7.08
N ASN A 60 4.90 14.51 -5.93
CA ASN A 60 5.80 15.56 -5.45
C ASN A 60 7.16 15.00 -5.06
N SER A 61 7.19 13.80 -4.44
CA SER A 61 8.40 13.10 -4.03
C SER A 61 8.15 11.59 -4.08
N GLY A 62 9.01 10.87 -4.79
CA GLY A 62 9.04 9.40 -4.79
C GLY A 62 10.25 8.90 -4.00
N TYR A 63 11.17 8.18 -4.68
CA TYR A 63 12.43 7.77 -4.09
C TYR A 63 13.27 8.97 -3.63
N ARG A 64 13.90 8.84 -2.48
CA ARG A 64 14.93 9.78 -1.99
C ARG A 64 16.21 9.02 -1.66
N CYS A 65 17.34 9.46 -2.17
CA CYS A 65 18.62 8.96 -1.68
C CYS A 65 18.90 9.52 -0.28
N GLN A 66 19.83 8.91 0.45
CA GLN A 66 20.15 9.31 1.82
C GLN A 66 20.51 10.80 1.93
N THR A 67 21.34 11.30 1.02
CA THR A 67 21.75 12.71 0.97
C THR A 67 20.55 13.65 0.85
N HIS A 68 19.62 13.34 -0.07
CA HIS A 68 18.43 14.17 -0.24
C HIS A 68 17.49 14.05 0.96
N ASN A 69 17.30 12.85 1.50
CA ASN A 69 16.47 12.63 2.68
C ASN A 69 16.95 13.46 3.88
N ASN A 70 18.27 13.46 4.14
CA ASN A 70 18.86 14.26 5.21
C ASN A 70 18.64 15.76 4.98
N ARG A 71 18.82 16.24 3.73
CA ARG A 71 18.67 17.65 3.36
C ARG A 71 17.23 18.17 3.58
N VAL A 72 16.23 17.32 3.39
CA VAL A 72 14.82 17.71 3.59
C VAL A 72 14.29 17.36 5.01
N GLY A 73 15.17 16.99 5.94
CA GLY A 73 14.79 16.66 7.32
C GLY A 73 13.99 15.35 7.45
N GLY A 74 14.14 14.44 6.49
CA GLY A 74 13.47 13.14 6.53
C GLY A 74 14.04 12.23 7.60
N VAL A 75 13.18 11.43 8.24
CA VAL A 75 13.60 10.47 9.27
C VAL A 75 14.55 9.40 8.69
N PRO A 76 15.51 8.87 9.48
CA PRO A 76 16.46 7.85 9.00
C PRO A 76 15.81 6.57 8.46
N SER A 77 14.63 6.21 8.97
CA SER A 77 13.86 5.03 8.54
C SER A 77 12.78 5.34 7.48
N SER A 78 12.90 6.48 6.80
CA SER A 78 11.94 6.95 5.81
C SER A 78 11.69 5.90 4.71
N LYS A 79 10.43 5.62 4.42
CA LYS A 79 10.05 4.68 3.35
C LYS A 79 10.39 5.18 1.95
N HIS A 80 10.63 6.48 1.77
CA HIS A 80 11.17 7.05 0.54
C HIS A 80 12.58 6.52 0.20
N LEU A 81 13.42 6.23 1.20
CA LEU A 81 14.76 5.66 1.02
C LEU A 81 14.73 4.28 0.34
N TYR A 82 13.64 3.58 0.48
CA TYR A 82 13.44 2.21 -0.03
C TYR A 82 12.51 2.16 -1.25
N GLY A 83 12.10 3.31 -1.81
CA GLY A 83 11.15 3.34 -2.92
C GLY A 83 9.76 2.81 -2.57
N MET A 84 9.39 2.85 -1.30
CA MET A 84 8.14 2.32 -0.74
C MET A 84 7.15 3.42 -0.37
N ALA A 85 7.41 4.67 -0.73
CA ALA A 85 6.59 5.82 -0.36
C ALA A 85 6.50 6.84 -1.48
N ALA A 86 5.43 7.62 -1.46
CA ALA A 86 5.24 8.79 -2.31
C ALA A 86 4.53 9.92 -1.55
N ASP A 87 4.93 11.16 -1.83
CA ASP A 87 4.20 12.36 -1.45
C ASP A 87 3.40 12.81 -2.67
N LEU A 88 2.08 12.93 -2.51
CA LEU A 88 1.13 13.14 -3.60
C LEU A 88 0.41 14.48 -3.44
N ALA A 89 0.46 15.32 -4.47
CA ALA A 89 -0.37 16.51 -4.52
C ALA A 89 -1.85 16.12 -4.63
N VAL A 90 -2.72 16.85 -3.94
CA VAL A 90 -4.17 16.64 -4.04
C VAL A 90 -4.62 17.03 -5.45
N PRO A 91 -5.32 16.13 -6.18
CA PRO A 91 -5.82 16.42 -7.51
C PRO A 91 -6.78 17.62 -7.50
N ARG A 92 -6.69 18.47 -8.54
CA ARG A 92 -7.56 19.65 -8.66
C ARG A 92 -9.05 19.26 -8.56
N GLY A 93 -9.78 19.95 -7.69
CA GLY A 93 -11.20 19.72 -7.46
C GLY A 93 -11.50 18.45 -6.67
N MET A 94 -10.55 17.98 -5.84
CA MET A 94 -10.73 16.93 -4.86
C MET A 94 -10.39 17.47 -3.48
N GLY A 95 -11.11 17.05 -2.45
CA GLY A 95 -10.80 17.39 -1.07
C GLY A 95 -9.59 16.61 -0.54
N LEU A 96 -8.83 17.23 0.38
CA LEU A 96 -7.68 16.56 1.00
C LEU A 96 -8.11 15.31 1.79
N ASP A 97 -9.28 15.37 2.46
CA ASP A 97 -9.83 14.21 3.20
C ASP A 97 -10.30 13.11 2.25
N GLU A 98 -10.97 13.46 1.17
CA GLU A 98 -11.39 12.54 0.12
C GLU A 98 -10.18 11.82 -0.49
N PHE A 99 -9.08 12.55 -0.74
CA PHE A 99 -7.88 11.98 -1.32
C PHE A 99 -7.14 11.07 -0.33
N ALA A 100 -7.11 11.41 0.96
CA ALA A 100 -6.58 10.54 2.01
C ALA A 100 -7.41 9.26 2.17
N ALA A 101 -8.74 9.36 2.13
CA ALA A 101 -9.66 8.22 2.14
C ALA A 101 -9.47 7.31 0.91
N LEU A 102 -9.25 7.91 -0.26
CA LEU A 102 -8.94 7.15 -1.49
C LEU A 102 -7.61 6.38 -1.35
N ALA A 103 -6.57 6.98 -0.76
CA ALA A 103 -5.30 6.31 -0.50
C ALA A 103 -5.46 5.16 0.50
N GLU A 104 -6.26 5.36 1.55
CA GLU A 104 -6.62 4.30 2.49
C GLU A 104 -7.33 3.16 1.77
N SER A 105 -8.31 3.48 0.90
CA SER A 105 -9.05 2.49 0.09
C SER A 105 -8.16 1.74 -0.91
N ALA A 106 -7.08 2.38 -1.41
CA ALA A 106 -6.06 1.73 -2.23
C ALA A 106 -5.19 0.75 -1.43
N GLY A 107 -5.37 0.69 -0.12
CA GLY A 107 -4.67 -0.22 0.78
C GLY A 107 -3.33 0.29 1.29
N PHE A 108 -3.00 1.58 1.11
CA PHE A 108 -1.80 2.14 1.73
C PHE A 108 -1.87 2.00 3.24
N ARG A 109 -0.83 1.47 3.86
CA ARG A 109 -0.77 1.25 5.31
C ARG A 109 -0.26 2.47 6.06
N GLY A 110 0.56 3.30 5.43
CA GLY A 110 0.87 4.64 5.89
C GLY A 110 0.11 5.66 5.06
N VAL A 111 -0.71 6.49 5.70
CA VAL A 111 -1.35 7.65 5.08
C VAL A 111 -1.23 8.82 6.03
N LEU A 112 -0.47 9.84 5.64
CA LEU A 112 -0.24 11.03 6.45
C LEU A 112 -0.76 12.25 5.70
N LYS A 113 -1.66 12.99 6.34
CA LYS A 113 -2.30 14.16 5.77
C LYS A 113 -1.60 15.44 6.23
N TYR A 114 -1.09 16.22 5.29
CA TYR A 114 -0.41 17.51 5.52
C TYR A 114 -1.36 18.64 5.16
N THR A 115 -2.03 19.21 6.18
CA THR A 115 -3.08 20.21 5.96
C THR A 115 -2.52 21.59 5.56
N GLY A 116 -1.34 21.96 6.07
CA GLY A 116 -0.71 23.23 5.74
C GLY A 116 -0.16 23.31 4.32
N SER A 117 0.31 22.18 3.78
CA SER A 117 0.91 22.08 2.43
C SER A 117 0.02 21.36 1.41
N CYS A 118 -1.17 20.96 1.82
CA CYS A 118 -2.22 20.35 0.99
C CYS A 118 -1.72 19.18 0.14
N PHE A 119 -1.05 18.20 0.77
CA PHE A 119 -0.63 16.94 0.13
C PHE A 119 -0.81 15.77 1.10
N ILE A 120 -0.73 14.56 0.59
CA ILE A 120 -0.66 13.35 1.41
C ILE A 120 0.66 12.62 1.17
N HIS A 121 1.19 12.04 2.26
CA HIS A 121 2.22 11.01 2.18
C HIS A 121 1.56 9.64 2.22
N VAL A 122 1.97 8.74 1.35
CA VAL A 122 1.52 7.34 1.33
C VAL A 122 2.73 6.40 1.40
N ASP A 123 2.59 5.29 2.12
CA ASP A 123 3.65 4.29 2.19
C ASP A 123 3.13 2.85 2.35
N LEU A 124 4.04 1.90 2.02
CA LEU A 124 3.83 0.46 2.08
C LEU A 124 4.50 -0.15 3.33
N ARG A 125 4.36 0.49 4.50
CA ARG A 125 4.94 -0.06 5.74
C ARG A 125 4.41 -1.47 6.03
N GLU A 126 5.27 -2.35 6.52
CA GLU A 126 4.90 -3.72 6.89
C GLU A 126 4.37 -3.84 8.32
N THR A 127 4.50 -2.78 9.10
CA THR A 127 3.99 -2.65 10.46
C THR A 127 2.49 -2.36 10.47
N LYS A 128 1.90 -2.13 11.66
CA LYS A 128 0.49 -1.72 11.79
C LYS A 128 0.19 -0.50 10.92
N PRO A 129 -1.03 -0.39 10.38
CA PRO A 129 -1.47 0.80 9.69
C PRO A 129 -1.25 2.05 10.54
N TYR A 130 -0.79 3.13 9.93
CA TYR A 130 -0.59 4.41 10.59
C TYR A 130 -1.18 5.52 9.76
N ARG A 131 -2.15 6.19 10.32
CA ARG A 131 -2.83 7.35 9.75
C ARG A 131 -2.66 8.50 10.69
N ALA A 132 -2.29 9.65 10.16
CA ALA A 132 -2.11 10.83 10.99
C ALA A 132 -2.30 12.13 10.20
N VAL A 133 -2.53 13.19 10.93
CA VAL A 133 -2.70 14.55 10.43
C VAL A 133 -1.64 15.45 11.03
N THR A 134 -1.06 16.32 10.22
CA THR A 134 -0.16 17.38 10.66
C THR A 134 -0.38 18.65 9.83
N ALA A 135 -0.15 19.80 10.43
CA ALA A 135 -0.14 21.06 9.69
C ALA A 135 1.21 21.34 9.02
N SER A 136 2.33 21.00 9.68
CA SER A 136 3.68 21.44 9.29
C SER A 136 4.70 20.30 9.14
N GLY A 137 4.29 19.05 9.23
CA GLY A 137 5.23 17.91 9.22
C GLY A 137 5.79 17.54 10.59
N ASN A 138 5.49 18.33 11.62
CA ASN A 138 5.77 18.04 13.02
C ASN A 138 4.46 17.88 13.80
N GLY A 139 4.51 17.19 14.93
CA GLY A 139 3.32 17.03 15.78
C GLY A 139 2.20 16.25 15.09
N PHE A 140 2.51 15.06 14.55
CA PHE A 140 1.51 14.19 13.95
C PHE A 140 0.48 13.75 14.98
N ARG A 141 -0.80 13.99 14.68
CA ARG A 141 -1.93 13.49 15.46
C ARG A 141 -2.47 12.23 14.79
N PRO A 142 -2.34 11.05 15.43
CA PRO A 142 -2.90 9.82 14.91
C PRO A 142 -4.42 9.91 14.76
N VAL A 143 -4.95 9.27 13.70
CA VAL A 143 -6.38 9.07 13.48
C VAL A 143 -6.64 7.61 13.15
N VAL A 144 -7.85 7.13 13.42
CA VAL A 144 -8.21 5.73 13.18
C VAL A 144 -8.36 5.47 11.68
N SER A 145 -9.05 6.36 10.97
CA SER A 145 -9.31 6.26 9.53
C SER A 145 -9.60 7.65 8.96
N PHE A 146 -9.44 7.80 7.65
CA PHE A 146 -9.93 8.96 6.88
C PHE A 146 -11.30 8.69 6.26
N GLY A 147 -11.97 7.57 6.62
CA GLY A 147 -13.27 7.18 6.08
C GLY A 147 -13.19 6.45 4.74
N GLY A 148 -11.98 6.06 4.32
CA GLY A 148 -11.80 5.19 3.17
C GLY A 148 -12.42 3.83 3.48
N GLU A 149 -13.41 3.41 2.70
CA GLU A 149 -13.71 1.99 2.62
C GLU A 149 -12.44 1.31 2.15
N VAL A 150 -11.88 0.43 2.96
CA VAL A 150 -10.74 -0.40 2.56
C VAL A 150 -11.26 -1.40 1.52
N ARG A 151 -11.55 -0.88 0.35
CA ARG A 151 -11.74 -1.68 -0.86
C ARG A 151 -10.35 -2.07 -1.35
N LEU A 152 -9.70 -2.87 -0.54
CA LEU A 152 -8.52 -3.57 -0.99
C LEU A 152 -8.93 -4.29 -2.26
N ASN A 153 -8.34 -3.88 -3.36
CA ASN A 153 -8.49 -4.65 -4.57
C ASN A 153 -7.83 -6.02 -4.27
N PRO A 154 -8.62 -7.07 -4.01
CA PRO A 154 -8.08 -8.40 -3.78
C PRO A 154 -7.62 -9.01 -5.11
N GLY A 155 -7.29 -8.17 -6.10
CA GLY A 155 -7.11 -8.51 -7.48
C GLY A 155 -5.99 -9.51 -7.77
N ILE A 156 -5.13 -9.80 -6.83
CA ILE A 156 -4.09 -10.81 -7.02
C ILE A 156 -4.33 -11.95 -6.03
N ARG A 157 -4.96 -13.01 -6.54
CA ARG A 157 -5.02 -14.29 -5.86
C ARG A 157 -3.58 -14.74 -5.52
N PRO A 158 -3.29 -15.14 -4.26
CA PRO A 158 -1.96 -15.62 -3.92
C PRO A 158 -1.52 -16.77 -4.82
N ASN A 159 -0.31 -16.68 -5.33
CA ASN A 159 0.34 -17.74 -6.12
C ASN A 159 1.21 -18.68 -5.25
N GLY A 160 1.21 -18.51 -3.95
CA GLY A 160 1.94 -19.28 -2.96
C GLY A 160 1.16 -19.49 -1.67
N THR A 161 1.67 -20.33 -0.79
CA THR A 161 1.07 -20.63 0.50
C THR A 161 1.06 -19.40 1.43
N VAL A 162 -0.09 -19.11 2.02
CA VAL A 162 -0.28 -18.03 2.99
C VAL A 162 -0.63 -18.61 4.36
N ARG A 163 0.10 -18.23 5.40
CA ARG A 163 -0.06 -18.76 6.75
C ARG A 163 0.25 -17.68 7.80
N LYS A 164 -0.06 -17.98 9.06
CA LYS A 164 0.26 -17.08 10.18
C LYS A 164 1.74 -16.67 10.12
N GLY A 165 1.99 -15.36 10.23
CA GLY A 165 3.32 -14.78 10.10
C GLY A 165 3.78 -14.52 8.66
N THR A 166 2.93 -14.75 7.64
CA THR A 166 3.22 -14.31 6.27
C THR A 166 3.42 -12.80 6.24
N THR A 167 4.55 -12.35 5.69
CA THR A 167 4.90 -10.93 5.53
C THR A 167 4.35 -10.31 4.25
N ALA A 168 3.88 -11.12 3.31
CA ALA A 168 3.26 -10.67 2.07
C ALA A 168 1.87 -10.09 2.35
N VAL A 169 1.83 -8.79 2.64
CA VAL A 169 0.62 -8.02 3.01
C VAL A 169 -0.51 -8.22 1.99
N ALA A 170 -0.23 -8.13 0.69
CA ALA A 170 -1.22 -8.30 -0.37
C ALA A 170 -1.90 -9.68 -0.31
N ASN A 171 -1.12 -10.74 -0.04
CA ASN A 171 -1.65 -12.09 0.06
C ASN A 171 -2.55 -12.26 1.29
N ALA A 172 -2.12 -11.75 2.45
CA ALA A 172 -2.92 -11.79 3.67
C ALA A 172 -4.22 -10.99 3.52
N LEU A 173 -4.16 -9.83 2.87
CA LEU A 173 -5.32 -9.00 2.57
C LEU A 173 -6.33 -9.72 1.66
N TRP A 174 -5.85 -10.39 0.62
CA TRP A 174 -6.73 -11.17 -0.26
C TRP A 174 -7.46 -12.26 0.54
N ILE A 175 -6.75 -12.99 1.41
CA ILE A 175 -7.35 -14.00 2.30
C ILE A 175 -8.40 -13.37 3.22
N GLN A 176 -8.06 -12.29 3.91
CA GLN A 176 -8.98 -11.59 4.80
C GLN A 176 -10.25 -11.11 4.08
N PHE A 177 -10.08 -10.54 2.89
CA PHE A 177 -11.21 -10.09 2.07
C PHE A 177 -12.13 -11.24 1.68
N GLN A 178 -11.57 -12.35 1.19
CA GLN A 178 -12.38 -13.51 0.79
C GLN A 178 -13.08 -14.14 2.01
N LEU A 179 -12.42 -14.19 3.17
CA LEU A 179 -13.05 -14.66 4.41
C LEU A 179 -14.24 -13.80 4.80
N LYS A 180 -14.12 -12.49 4.80
CA LYS A 180 -15.24 -11.58 5.09
C LYS A 180 -16.39 -11.74 4.10
N LYS A 181 -16.07 -11.88 2.81
CA LYS A 181 -17.05 -12.12 1.76
C LYS A 181 -17.77 -13.47 1.99
N ALA A 182 -17.06 -14.47 2.51
CA ALA A 182 -17.60 -15.78 2.88
C ALA A 182 -18.33 -15.78 4.23
N GLY A 183 -18.45 -14.64 4.93
CA GLY A 183 -19.12 -14.52 6.22
C GLY A 183 -18.27 -14.91 7.44
N PHE A 184 -16.95 -15.08 7.28
CA PHE A 184 -16.06 -15.43 8.38
C PHE A 184 -15.33 -14.18 8.91
N ASP A 185 -15.52 -13.87 10.20
CA ASP A 185 -14.86 -12.73 10.84
C ASP A 185 -13.37 -13.01 11.05
N CYS A 186 -12.54 -12.33 10.28
CA CYS A 186 -11.07 -12.35 10.38
C CYS A 186 -10.50 -11.11 11.08
N GLY A 187 -11.34 -10.26 11.67
CA GLY A 187 -10.97 -8.97 12.21
C GLY A 187 -10.85 -7.89 11.12
N GLU A 188 -9.93 -6.95 11.32
CA GLU A 188 -9.68 -5.89 10.34
C GLU A 188 -8.97 -6.43 9.09
N LEU A 189 -9.23 -5.78 7.94
CA LEU A 189 -8.49 -6.04 6.71
C LEU A 189 -7.15 -5.30 6.74
N ASP A 190 -6.24 -5.78 7.57
CA ASP A 190 -4.97 -5.12 7.88
C ASP A 190 -3.76 -5.72 7.14
N GLY A 191 -3.98 -6.82 6.39
CA GLY A 191 -2.91 -7.54 5.69
C GLY A 191 -1.95 -8.27 6.63
N LEU A 192 -2.33 -8.46 7.89
CA LEU A 192 -1.58 -9.24 8.85
C LEU A 192 -2.27 -10.60 9.03
N TYR A 193 -1.60 -11.67 8.66
CA TYR A 193 -2.10 -13.01 8.97
C TYR A 193 -1.85 -13.33 10.45
N GLY A 194 -2.62 -12.65 11.32
CA GLY A 194 -2.59 -12.78 12.77
C GLY A 194 -3.47 -13.91 13.29
N SER A 195 -3.68 -13.93 14.61
CA SER A 195 -4.49 -15.00 15.26
C SER A 195 -5.95 -14.98 14.83
N LYS A 196 -6.58 -13.81 14.63
CA LYS A 196 -7.97 -13.71 14.16
C LYS A 196 -8.12 -14.28 12.75
N THR A 197 -7.23 -13.89 11.83
CA THR A 197 -7.21 -14.42 10.45
C THR A 197 -6.99 -15.93 10.44
N TYR A 198 -6.06 -16.42 11.26
CA TYR A 198 -5.80 -17.85 11.41
C TYR A 198 -7.07 -18.63 11.87
N THR A 199 -7.76 -18.14 12.89
CA THR A 199 -9.00 -18.74 13.39
C THR A 199 -10.10 -18.72 12.32
N ALA A 200 -10.25 -17.61 11.61
CA ALA A 200 -11.25 -17.49 10.54
C ALA A 200 -10.97 -18.47 9.38
N VAL A 201 -9.69 -18.65 9.02
CA VAL A 201 -9.31 -19.67 8.01
C VAL A 201 -9.67 -21.07 8.48
N LYS A 202 -9.38 -21.44 9.72
CA LYS A 202 -9.76 -22.76 10.26
C LYS A 202 -11.28 -22.98 10.22
N ASN A 203 -12.04 -21.96 10.60
CA ASN A 203 -13.51 -22.03 10.55
C ASN A 203 -14.00 -22.19 9.10
N PHE A 204 -13.44 -21.46 8.17
CA PHE A 204 -13.73 -21.62 6.74
C PHE A 204 -13.37 -23.03 6.23
N GLN A 205 -12.19 -23.52 6.57
CA GLN A 205 -11.75 -24.86 6.18
C GLN A 205 -12.70 -25.94 6.72
N ALA A 206 -13.08 -25.85 7.99
CA ALA A 206 -14.05 -26.78 8.60
C ALA A 206 -15.42 -26.71 7.89
N ALA A 207 -15.93 -25.52 7.62
CA ALA A 207 -17.20 -25.32 6.92
C ALA A 207 -17.19 -25.83 5.46
N ARG A 208 -16.02 -25.95 4.86
CA ARG A 208 -15.84 -26.44 3.48
C ARG A 208 -15.31 -27.87 3.41
N GLY A 209 -15.18 -28.59 4.51
CA GLY A 209 -14.66 -29.96 4.56
C GLY A 209 -13.20 -30.07 4.12
N LEU A 210 -12.42 -28.99 4.28
CA LEU A 210 -11.01 -28.95 3.95
C LEU A 210 -10.15 -29.35 5.15
N LYS A 211 -8.87 -29.62 4.94
CA LYS A 211 -7.91 -29.82 6.03
C LYS A 211 -7.86 -28.59 6.93
N VAL A 212 -8.18 -28.76 8.21
CA VAL A 212 -8.29 -27.66 9.20
C VAL A 212 -6.93 -27.39 9.83
N ASP A 213 -6.04 -26.72 9.14
CA ASP A 213 -4.69 -26.41 9.60
C ASP A 213 -4.39 -24.90 9.69
N GLY A 214 -5.31 -24.06 9.24
CA GLY A 214 -5.13 -22.61 9.23
C GLY A 214 -4.10 -22.15 8.18
N ILE A 215 -3.81 -22.97 7.18
CA ILE A 215 -2.87 -22.68 6.10
C ILE A 215 -3.65 -22.54 4.79
N CYS A 216 -3.48 -21.43 4.10
CA CYS A 216 -4.07 -21.23 2.79
C CYS A 216 -3.11 -21.73 1.71
N GLY A 217 -3.22 -23.00 1.38
CA GLY A 217 -2.47 -23.64 0.29
C GLY A 217 -3.09 -23.36 -1.08
N THR A 218 -2.26 -23.39 -2.13
CA THR A 218 -2.68 -23.19 -3.52
C THR A 218 -3.51 -24.33 -4.08
N GLY A 219 -3.41 -25.52 -3.48
CA GLY A 219 -4.15 -26.72 -3.90
C GLY A 219 -5.61 -26.74 -3.46
N GLU A 220 -5.95 -26.22 -2.29
CA GLU A 220 -7.28 -26.38 -1.69
C GLU A 220 -7.89 -25.06 -1.18
N THR A 221 -7.31 -24.48 -0.13
CA THR A 221 -7.95 -23.34 0.59
C THR A 221 -8.01 -22.08 -0.28
N ILE A 222 -6.95 -21.74 -1.03
CA ILE A 222 -6.95 -20.58 -1.93
C ILE A 222 -7.96 -20.75 -3.08
N PRO A 223 -8.05 -21.90 -3.77
CA PRO A 223 -9.12 -22.16 -4.72
C PRO A 223 -10.51 -22.00 -4.12
N ALA A 224 -10.78 -22.63 -2.98
CA ALA A 224 -12.08 -22.58 -2.32
C ALA A 224 -12.49 -21.14 -1.88
N LEU A 225 -11.53 -20.34 -1.41
CA LEU A 225 -11.75 -18.92 -1.11
C LEU A 225 -12.05 -18.09 -2.38
N GLY A 226 -11.43 -18.43 -3.50
CA GLY A 226 -11.62 -17.72 -4.77
C GLY A 226 -12.98 -17.96 -5.44
N THR A 227 -13.74 -18.96 -5.02
CA THR A 227 -15.08 -19.28 -5.54
C THR A 227 -16.21 -18.66 -4.73
N VAL A 228 -15.89 -17.90 -3.68
CA VAL A 228 -16.91 -17.20 -2.88
C VAL A 228 -17.48 -16.04 -3.71
N GLY A 229 -18.70 -16.26 -4.22
CA GLY A 229 -19.47 -15.36 -5.08
C GLY A 229 -20.06 -14.14 -4.36
#